data_a28ccd4e9ec0a18cc285f033bfb6e55e
#
_entry.id   a28ccd4e9ec0a18cc285f033bfb6e55e
#
_cell.length_a   1.000
_cell.length_b   1.000
_cell.length_c   1.000
_cell.angle_alpha   90.00
_cell.angle_beta   90.00
_cell.angle_gamma   90.00
#
_symmetry.space_group_name_H-M   'P 1'
#
loop_
_entity.id
_entity.type
_entity.pdbx_description
1 polymer ?
#
loop_
_entity_poly.entity_id
_entity_poly.type
_entity_poly.pdbx_seq_one_letter_code
_entity_poly.pdbx_strand_id
1 'polypeptide(L)'
;VTYLQGKTDDLNRYDLWEYNLASKENKILVDSQSLFSGTEVLSNEEKARRERQRIYGFGIMEYHFSADGSALLFPLNGDLYYYHIDTKVSKRLTQTDAFETDAKFSPQGNFVSYIRNENIFVLNIATREEVQLTKDGGSNNIKNKGVLPLLRKTLLGYL
;
A
#
# COMPACT_ATOMS: atom_id res chain seq x y z
N VAL A 1 -16.97 -8.77 -4.21
CA VAL A 1 -16.25 -8.82 -2.90
C VAL A 1 -14.78 -9.12 -3.17
N THR A 2 -13.88 -8.39 -2.51
CA THR A 2 -12.44 -8.65 -2.63
C THR A 2 -11.88 -9.21 -1.32
N TYR A 3 -10.84 -10.04 -1.41
CA TYR A 3 -10.19 -10.67 -0.27
C TYR A 3 -8.76 -11.12 -0.62
N LEU A 4 -7.94 -11.32 0.40
CA LEU A 4 -6.59 -11.83 0.25
C LEU A 4 -6.57 -13.35 0.39
N GLN A 5 -5.87 -14.03 -0.51
CA GLN A 5 -5.71 -15.48 -0.48
C GLN A 5 -4.29 -15.87 -0.88
N GLY A 6 -3.73 -16.84 -0.15
CA GLY A 6 -2.44 -17.44 -0.50
C GLY A 6 -2.50 -18.20 -1.84
N LYS A 7 -1.40 -18.22 -2.56
CA LYS A 7 -1.26 -18.98 -3.81
C LYS A 7 -1.34 -20.48 -3.55
N THR A 8 -1.80 -21.23 -4.53
CA THR A 8 -1.91 -22.70 -4.43
C THR A 8 -0.52 -23.38 -4.29
N ASP A 9 0.49 -22.81 -4.93
CA ASP A 9 1.87 -23.28 -4.93
C ASP A 9 2.73 -22.63 -3.83
N ASP A 10 2.25 -21.54 -3.21
CA ASP A 10 2.91 -20.85 -2.11
C ASP A 10 1.89 -20.17 -1.18
N LEU A 11 1.42 -20.90 -0.19
CA LEU A 11 0.37 -20.45 0.74
C LEU A 11 0.76 -19.22 1.57
N ASN A 12 2.05 -18.89 1.64
CA ASN A 12 2.53 -17.70 2.35
C ASN A 12 2.57 -16.45 1.46
N ARG A 13 2.41 -16.58 0.14
CA ARG A 13 2.34 -15.47 -0.80
C ARG A 13 0.89 -15.13 -1.10
N TYR A 14 0.47 -13.94 -0.70
CA TYR A 14 -0.91 -13.50 -0.86
C TYR A 14 -1.10 -12.67 -2.11
N ASP A 15 -2.20 -13.00 -2.83
CA ASP A 15 -2.73 -12.25 -3.95
C ASP A 15 -4.07 -11.61 -3.56
N LEU A 16 -4.49 -10.60 -4.33
CA LEU A 16 -5.81 -10.03 -4.20
C LEU A 16 -6.78 -10.73 -5.15
N TRP A 17 -7.84 -11.27 -4.59
CA TRP A 17 -8.89 -12.00 -5.29
C TRP A 17 -10.19 -11.22 -5.31
N GLU A 18 -11.00 -11.47 -6.33
CA GLU A 18 -12.38 -11.00 -6.44
C GLU A 18 -13.33 -12.18 -6.53
N TYR A 19 -14.38 -12.13 -5.73
CA TYR A 19 -15.54 -13.00 -5.84
C TYR A 19 -16.73 -12.22 -6.43
N ASN A 20 -17.25 -12.65 -7.57
CA ASN A 20 -18.43 -12.10 -8.18
C ASN A 20 -19.68 -12.78 -7.59
N LEU A 21 -20.51 -12.00 -6.90
CA LEU A 21 -21.72 -12.53 -6.26
C LEU A 21 -22.80 -13.02 -7.24
N ALA A 22 -22.86 -12.44 -8.44
CA ALA A 22 -23.84 -12.80 -9.45
C ALA A 22 -23.45 -14.08 -10.20
N SER A 23 -22.20 -14.16 -10.71
CA SER A 23 -21.72 -15.35 -11.43
C SER A 23 -21.22 -16.46 -10.49
N LYS A 24 -21.00 -16.16 -9.20
CA LYS A 24 -20.39 -17.07 -8.20
C LYS A 24 -18.97 -17.53 -8.57
N GLU A 25 -18.26 -16.73 -9.34
CA GLU A 25 -16.90 -17.01 -9.79
C GLU A 25 -15.85 -16.29 -8.97
N ASN A 26 -14.73 -16.97 -8.74
CA ASN A 26 -13.53 -16.40 -8.19
C ASN A 26 -12.53 -16.10 -9.31
N LYS A 27 -11.87 -14.97 -9.23
CA LYS A 27 -10.71 -14.66 -10.08
C LYS A 27 -9.64 -13.89 -9.32
N ILE A 28 -8.40 -14.04 -9.75
CA ILE A 28 -7.32 -13.18 -9.27
C ILE A 28 -7.53 -11.78 -9.85
N LEU A 29 -7.65 -10.79 -8.98
CA LEU A 29 -7.74 -9.39 -9.36
C LEU A 29 -6.34 -8.80 -9.55
N VAL A 30 -5.43 -9.06 -8.60
CA VAL A 30 -4.03 -8.66 -8.67
C VAL A 30 -3.14 -9.82 -8.24
N ASP A 31 -2.27 -10.27 -9.14
CA ASP A 31 -1.23 -11.27 -8.87
C ASP A 31 0.03 -10.55 -8.37
N SER A 32 0.38 -10.77 -7.11
CA SER A 32 1.54 -10.16 -6.47
C SER A 32 2.87 -10.51 -7.15
N GLN A 33 2.97 -11.73 -7.69
CA GLN A 33 4.19 -12.21 -8.35
C GLN A 33 4.41 -11.56 -9.72
N SER A 34 3.33 -11.22 -10.42
CA SER A 34 3.44 -10.49 -11.70
C SER A 34 3.98 -9.07 -11.53
N LEU A 35 3.76 -8.47 -10.35
CA LEU A 35 4.25 -7.13 -10.02
C LEU A 35 5.66 -7.16 -9.42
N PHE A 36 5.97 -8.19 -8.64
CA PHE A 36 7.26 -8.39 -8.00
C PHE A 36 7.60 -9.88 -7.89
N SER A 37 8.50 -10.34 -8.74
CA SER A 37 8.92 -11.77 -8.81
C SER A 37 10.09 -12.11 -7.89
N GLY A 38 10.70 -11.11 -7.22
CA GLY A 38 11.84 -11.31 -6.32
C GLY A 38 11.44 -11.88 -4.96
N THR A 39 12.46 -12.18 -4.16
CA THR A 39 12.29 -12.48 -2.73
C THR A 39 12.16 -11.16 -1.95
N GLU A 40 11.15 -11.06 -1.12
CA GLU A 40 10.94 -9.89 -0.28
C GLU A 40 12.07 -9.77 0.76
N VAL A 41 12.78 -8.64 0.78
CA VAL A 41 13.82 -8.36 1.76
C VAL A 41 13.27 -7.34 2.75
N LEU A 42 12.94 -7.81 3.95
CA LEU A 42 12.37 -6.95 5.00
C LEU A 42 13.48 -6.28 5.80
N SER A 43 13.33 -4.99 6.08
CA SER A 43 14.15 -4.31 7.09
C SER A 43 13.87 -4.86 8.50
N ASN A 44 14.76 -4.60 9.45
CA ASN A 44 14.57 -5.04 10.84
C ASN A 44 13.33 -4.40 11.48
N GLU A 45 13.04 -3.14 11.13
CA GLU A 45 11.87 -2.40 11.60
C GLU A 45 10.58 -3.04 11.07
N GLU A 46 10.56 -3.42 9.80
CA GLU A 46 9.40 -4.06 9.19
C GLU A 46 9.18 -5.48 9.72
N LYS A 47 10.26 -6.25 9.94
CA LYS A 47 10.17 -7.54 10.64
C LYS A 47 9.53 -7.38 12.01
N ALA A 48 10.02 -6.44 12.82
CA ALA A 48 9.47 -6.17 14.14
C ALA A 48 8.00 -5.67 14.09
N ARG A 49 7.63 -4.88 13.06
CA ARG A 49 6.24 -4.47 12.83
C ARG A 49 5.35 -5.67 12.53
N ARG A 50 5.76 -6.53 11.59
CA ARG A 50 5.01 -7.73 11.19
C ARG A 50 4.86 -8.72 12.35
N GLU A 51 5.90 -8.93 13.14
CA GLU A 51 5.84 -9.76 14.35
C GLU A 51 4.80 -9.25 15.34
N ARG A 52 4.79 -7.93 15.63
CA ARG A 52 3.77 -7.34 16.51
C ARG A 52 2.35 -7.48 15.97
N GLN A 53 2.20 -7.41 14.65
CA GLN A 53 0.90 -7.54 13.97
C GLN A 53 0.55 -8.99 13.61
N ARG A 54 1.44 -9.95 13.92
CA ARG A 54 1.30 -11.38 13.57
C ARG A 54 1.09 -11.61 12.07
N ILE A 55 1.79 -10.84 11.24
CA ILE A 55 1.81 -10.99 9.79
C ILE A 55 2.93 -11.94 9.41
N TYR A 56 2.60 -13.12 8.92
CA TYR A 56 3.57 -14.18 8.57
C TYR A 56 3.72 -14.38 7.06
N GLY A 57 2.88 -13.73 6.25
CA GLY A 57 2.90 -13.85 4.80
C GLY A 57 3.70 -12.76 4.10
N PHE A 58 3.78 -12.85 2.78
CA PHE A 58 4.34 -11.86 1.87
C PHE A 58 3.44 -11.70 0.64
N GLY A 59 3.80 -10.81 -0.29
CA GLY A 59 2.91 -10.40 -1.36
C GLY A 59 2.01 -9.25 -0.92
N ILE A 60 0.76 -9.25 -1.36
CA ILE A 60 -0.21 -8.20 -0.99
C ILE A 60 -0.81 -8.55 0.37
N MET A 61 -0.44 -7.78 1.40
CA MET A 61 -0.89 -8.03 2.79
C MET A 61 -1.96 -7.04 3.24
N GLU A 62 -2.09 -5.91 2.57
CA GLU A 62 -3.10 -4.88 2.80
C GLU A 62 -3.40 -4.15 1.49
N TYR A 63 -4.58 -3.58 1.36
CA TYR A 63 -4.98 -2.78 0.20
C TYR A 63 -6.08 -1.79 0.57
N HIS A 64 -6.15 -0.71 -0.20
CA HIS A 64 -7.17 0.33 -0.06
C HIS A 64 -7.77 0.66 -1.41
N PHE A 65 -9.08 0.84 -1.46
CA PHE A 65 -9.75 1.38 -2.64
C PHE A 65 -9.66 2.90 -2.68
N SER A 66 -9.61 3.46 -3.90
CA SER A 66 -9.95 4.86 -4.13
C SER A 66 -11.42 5.12 -3.75
N ALA A 67 -11.77 6.39 -3.51
CA ALA A 67 -13.12 6.76 -3.08
C ALA A 67 -14.21 6.36 -4.08
N ASP A 68 -13.89 6.37 -5.37
CA ASP A 68 -14.77 5.96 -6.46
C ASP A 68 -14.75 4.44 -6.75
N GLY A 69 -13.87 3.70 -6.08
CA GLY A 69 -13.72 2.25 -6.25
C GLY A 69 -13.00 1.83 -7.53
N SER A 70 -12.47 2.77 -8.34
CA SER A 70 -11.85 2.47 -9.63
C SER A 70 -10.40 1.98 -9.52
N ALA A 71 -9.75 2.23 -8.39
CA ALA A 71 -8.35 1.92 -8.19
C ALA A 71 -8.04 1.33 -6.82
N LEU A 72 -6.90 0.65 -6.75
CA LEU A 72 -6.33 0.05 -5.55
C LEU A 72 -4.96 0.66 -5.27
N LEU A 73 -4.67 0.80 -3.98
CA LEU A 73 -3.37 1.18 -3.44
C LEU A 73 -2.94 0.12 -2.46
N PHE A 74 -1.74 -0.41 -2.59
CA PHE A 74 -1.20 -1.41 -1.69
C PHE A 74 0.33 -1.35 -1.62
N PRO A 75 0.93 -1.65 -0.46
CA PRO A 75 2.36 -1.86 -0.34
C PRO A 75 2.73 -3.25 -0.86
N LEU A 76 3.86 -3.34 -1.56
CA LEU A 76 4.45 -4.60 -2.00
C LEU A 76 5.98 -4.45 -1.99
N ASN A 77 6.66 -5.33 -1.27
CA ASN A 77 8.12 -5.32 -1.10
C ASN A 77 8.71 -3.97 -0.68
N GLY A 78 8.03 -3.26 0.22
CA GLY A 78 8.46 -1.97 0.74
C GLY A 78 7.98 -0.76 -0.03
N ASP A 79 7.62 -0.90 -1.30
CA ASP A 79 7.13 0.18 -2.15
C ASP A 79 5.61 0.20 -2.28
N LEU A 80 5.08 1.32 -2.75
CA LEU A 80 3.67 1.51 -3.02
C LEU A 80 3.34 1.23 -4.48
N TYR A 81 2.24 0.51 -4.68
CA TYR A 81 1.68 0.18 -5.98
C TYR A 81 0.25 0.73 -6.09
N TYR A 82 0.00 1.32 -7.25
CA TYR A 82 -1.33 1.72 -7.72
C TYR A 82 -1.80 0.72 -8.78
N TYR A 83 -3.05 0.31 -8.73
CA TYR A 83 -3.66 -0.57 -9.72
C TYR A 83 -5.02 -0.04 -10.13
N HIS A 84 -5.23 0.22 -11.42
CA HIS A 84 -6.53 0.60 -11.95
C HIS A 84 -7.33 -0.64 -12.33
N ILE A 85 -8.51 -0.81 -11.77
CA ILE A 85 -9.29 -2.05 -11.85
C ILE A 85 -9.75 -2.35 -13.26
N ASP A 86 -10.37 -1.39 -13.94
CA ASP A 86 -10.95 -1.60 -15.26
C ASP A 86 -9.88 -1.79 -16.36
N THR A 87 -8.84 -0.97 -16.33
CA THR A 87 -7.77 -1.03 -17.32
C THR A 87 -6.70 -2.07 -17.02
N LYS A 88 -6.69 -2.62 -15.80
CA LYS A 88 -5.68 -3.55 -15.26
C LYS A 88 -4.24 -3.01 -15.34
N VAL A 89 -4.10 -1.69 -15.34
CA VAL A 89 -2.80 -1.03 -15.37
C VAL A 89 -2.27 -0.90 -13.94
N SER A 90 -1.09 -1.47 -13.70
CA SER A 90 -0.33 -1.29 -12.47
C SER A 90 0.76 -0.23 -12.64
N LYS A 91 1.01 0.54 -11.57
CA LYS A 91 2.11 1.50 -11.47
C LYS A 91 2.78 1.35 -10.13
N ARG A 92 4.10 1.12 -10.12
CA ARG A 92 4.92 1.24 -8.92
C ARG A 92 5.09 2.73 -8.64
N LEU A 93 4.54 3.24 -7.55
CA LEU A 93 4.54 4.67 -7.23
C LEU A 93 5.86 5.12 -6.60
N THR A 94 6.44 4.29 -5.73
CA THR A 94 7.72 4.56 -5.06
C THR A 94 8.76 3.53 -5.46
N GLN A 95 10.04 3.90 -5.32
CA GLN A 95 11.18 3.01 -5.55
C GLN A 95 12.31 3.47 -4.64
N THR A 96 12.29 3.00 -3.39
CA THR A 96 13.26 3.42 -2.36
C THR A 96 13.78 2.20 -1.58
N ASP A 97 14.88 2.39 -0.85
CA ASP A 97 15.40 1.36 0.05
C ASP A 97 14.65 1.32 1.40
N ALA A 98 13.77 2.31 1.63
CA ALA A 98 12.95 2.40 2.83
C ALA A 98 11.57 1.78 2.60
N PHE A 99 10.88 1.43 3.68
CA PHE A 99 9.51 0.93 3.62
C PHE A 99 8.51 2.08 3.69
N GLU A 100 7.59 2.12 2.73
CA GLU A 100 6.42 2.96 2.77
C GLU A 100 5.27 2.23 3.46
N THR A 101 4.68 2.87 4.45
CA THR A 101 3.61 2.30 5.27
C THR A 101 2.42 3.24 5.37
N ASP A 102 1.28 2.70 5.80
CA ASP A 102 0.06 3.46 6.05
C ASP A 102 -0.35 4.35 4.88
N ALA A 103 -0.31 3.81 3.67
CA ALA A 103 -0.66 4.53 2.44
C ALA A 103 -2.17 4.80 2.36
N LYS A 104 -2.55 6.02 1.94
CA LYS A 104 -3.94 6.46 1.80
C LYS A 104 -4.12 7.31 0.55
N PHE A 105 -5.22 7.10 -0.17
CA PHE A 105 -5.66 8.03 -1.21
C PHE A 105 -6.15 9.36 -0.61
N SER A 106 -5.95 10.46 -1.36
CA SER A 106 -6.74 11.67 -1.16
C SER A 106 -8.21 11.42 -1.54
N PRO A 107 -9.16 12.23 -1.03
CA PRO A 107 -10.58 12.09 -1.36
C PRO A 107 -10.87 12.11 -2.87
N GLN A 108 -10.12 12.90 -3.65
CA GLN A 108 -10.26 13.03 -5.09
C GLN A 108 -9.48 11.95 -5.88
N GLY A 109 -8.68 11.11 -5.19
CA GLY A 109 -7.91 10.04 -5.83
C GLY A 109 -6.65 10.47 -6.59
N ASN A 110 -6.30 11.76 -6.58
CA ASN A 110 -5.16 12.30 -7.34
C ASN A 110 -3.82 12.18 -6.61
N PHE A 111 -3.86 12.08 -5.29
CA PHE A 111 -2.68 11.98 -4.43
C PHE A 111 -2.74 10.77 -3.53
N VAL A 112 -1.55 10.35 -3.10
CA VAL A 112 -1.35 9.34 -2.08
C VAL A 112 -0.49 9.93 -0.98
N SER A 113 -0.91 9.78 0.28
CA SER A 113 -0.05 10.07 1.43
C SER A 113 0.45 8.77 2.04
N TYR A 114 1.65 8.77 2.58
CA TYR A 114 2.26 7.62 3.22
C TYR A 114 3.33 8.04 4.23
N ILE A 115 3.80 7.08 5.00
CA ILE A 115 4.88 7.27 5.97
C ILE A 115 6.13 6.55 5.45
N ARG A 116 7.26 7.28 5.44
CA ARG A 116 8.59 6.76 5.17
C ARG A 116 9.57 7.38 6.16
N ASN A 117 10.38 6.53 6.82
CA ASN A 117 11.33 6.98 7.85
C ASN A 117 10.67 7.90 8.90
N GLU A 118 9.48 7.49 9.37
CA GLU A 118 8.70 8.21 10.38
C GLU A 118 8.23 9.62 9.97
N ASN A 119 8.33 9.95 8.68
CA ASN A 119 7.86 11.23 8.14
C ASN A 119 6.71 11.01 7.14
N ILE A 120 5.85 12.02 7.03
CA ILE A 120 4.72 12.02 6.10
C ILE A 120 5.17 12.56 4.76
N PHE A 121 4.80 11.82 3.72
CA PHE A 121 5.00 12.19 2.32
C PHE A 121 3.66 12.23 1.61
N VAL A 122 3.60 13.04 0.55
CA VAL A 122 2.49 13.06 -0.40
C VAL A 122 3.06 12.95 -1.81
N LEU A 123 2.45 12.10 -2.62
CA LEU A 123 2.84 11.85 -3.99
C LEU A 123 1.65 12.09 -4.92
N ASN A 124 1.86 12.83 -5.99
CA ASN A 124 0.90 12.97 -7.08
C ASN A 124 0.97 11.72 -7.98
N ILE A 125 -0.15 11.01 -8.13
CA ILE A 125 -0.22 9.73 -8.88
C ILE A 125 0.09 9.91 -10.37
N ALA A 126 -0.31 11.06 -10.96
CA ALA A 126 -0.13 11.32 -12.38
C ALA A 126 1.30 11.78 -12.70
N THR A 127 1.81 12.78 -11.98
CA THR A 127 3.13 13.39 -12.23
C THR A 127 4.28 12.67 -11.55
N ARG A 128 3.99 11.91 -10.48
CA ARG A 128 4.94 11.29 -9.57
C ARG A 128 5.79 12.28 -8.76
N GLU A 129 5.37 13.52 -8.72
CA GLU A 129 5.99 14.50 -7.84
C GLU A 129 5.71 14.14 -6.38
N GLU A 130 6.77 14.06 -5.59
CA GLU A 130 6.74 13.72 -4.18
C GLU A 130 7.11 14.93 -3.34
N VAL A 131 6.38 15.15 -2.25
CA VAL A 131 6.64 16.21 -1.27
C VAL A 131 6.72 15.59 0.13
N GLN A 132 7.81 15.84 0.82
CA GLN A 132 7.94 15.53 2.25
C GLN A 132 7.28 16.63 3.08
N LEU A 133 6.23 16.27 3.83
CA LEU A 133 5.46 17.23 4.63
C LEU A 133 6.04 17.44 6.03
N THR A 134 6.63 16.40 6.63
CA THR A 134 7.24 16.49 7.96
C THR A 134 8.71 16.11 7.90
N LYS A 135 9.51 16.69 8.81
CA LYS A 135 10.97 16.47 8.89
C LYS A 135 11.43 16.17 10.31
N ASP A 136 10.49 16.02 11.22
CA ASP A 136 10.73 15.83 12.65
C ASP A 136 10.53 14.37 13.10
N GLY A 137 10.30 13.45 12.17
CA GLY A 137 10.27 12.02 12.41
C GLY A 137 11.69 11.48 12.65
N GLY A 138 11.82 10.48 13.50
CA GLY A 138 13.09 9.82 13.79
C GLY A 138 12.98 8.88 14.99
N SER A 139 14.06 8.14 15.28
CA SER A 139 14.08 7.08 16.30
C SER A 139 13.65 7.53 17.70
N ASN A 140 13.79 8.82 18.01
CA ASN A 140 13.41 9.41 19.30
C ASN A 140 12.10 10.21 19.23
N ASN A 141 11.47 10.33 18.06
CA ASN A 141 10.25 11.11 17.86
C ASN A 141 9.17 10.27 17.18
N ILE A 142 8.22 9.78 17.97
CA ILE A 142 7.13 8.91 17.52
C ILE A 142 5.91 9.67 16.96
N LYS A 143 5.99 11.00 16.86
CA LYS A 143 4.83 11.83 16.49
C LYS A 143 4.21 11.46 15.13
N ASN A 144 5.00 10.96 14.21
CA ASN A 144 4.57 10.68 12.84
C ASN A 144 4.38 9.18 12.54
N LYS A 145 4.52 8.30 13.54
CA LYS A 145 4.28 6.86 13.41
C LYS A 145 2.79 6.53 13.33
N GLY A 146 2.15 6.85 12.24
CA GLY A 146 0.76 6.47 11.98
C GLY A 146 -0.30 7.06 12.92
N VAL A 147 0.08 7.97 13.81
CA VAL A 147 -0.74 8.37 14.96
C VAL A 147 -1.61 9.60 14.69
N LEU A 148 -1.48 10.25 13.54
CA LEU A 148 -2.28 11.44 13.25
C LEU A 148 -3.21 11.26 12.04
N PRO A 149 -4.22 10.35 12.13
CA PRO A 149 -5.25 10.25 11.09
C PRO A 149 -5.95 11.60 10.84
N LEU A 150 -6.02 12.45 11.86
CA LEU A 150 -6.70 13.73 11.78
C LEU A 150 -5.90 14.76 10.96
N LEU A 151 -4.61 14.94 11.25
CA LEU A 151 -3.74 15.84 10.49
C LEU A 151 -3.62 15.40 9.03
N ARG A 152 -3.51 14.11 8.82
CA ARG A 152 -3.42 13.52 7.49
C ARG A 152 -4.70 13.71 6.68
N LYS A 153 -5.86 13.50 7.32
CA LYS A 153 -7.18 13.75 6.71
C LYS A 153 -7.35 15.22 6.34
N THR A 154 -6.89 16.13 7.20
CA THR A 154 -6.91 17.57 6.96
C THR A 154 -5.97 17.94 5.80
N LEU A 155 -4.74 17.46 5.79
CA LEU A 155 -3.76 17.73 4.73
C LEU A 155 -4.22 17.20 3.36
N LEU A 156 -4.76 15.98 3.30
CA LEU A 156 -5.30 15.41 2.06
C LEU A 156 -6.62 16.06 1.62
N GLY A 157 -7.35 16.67 2.52
CA GLY A 157 -8.59 17.40 2.20
C GLY A 157 -8.35 18.74 1.52
N TYR A 158 -7.12 19.26 1.54
CA TYR A 158 -6.71 20.51 0.87
C TYR A 158 -5.95 20.27 -0.46
N LEU A 159 -5.66 19.02 -0.82
CA LEU A 159 -5.03 18.60 -2.05
C LEU A 159 -6.06 17.99 -3.01
#